data_18ffe7735e4af5c0b21d24055b61b5ff
#
_entry.id   18ffe7735e4af5c0b21d24055b61b5ff
#
_cell.length_a   1.000
_cell.length_b   1.000
_cell.length_c   1.000
_cell.angle_alpha   90.00
_cell.angle_beta   90.00
_cell.angle_gamma   90.00
#
_symmetry.space_group_name_H-M   'P 1'
#
loop_
_entity.id
_entity.type
_entity.pdbx_description
1 polymer ?
#
loop_
_entity_poly.entity_id
_entity_poly.type
_entity_poly.pdbx_seq_one_letter_code
_entity_poly.pdbx_strand_id
1 'polypeptide(L)'
;MRRVAFPALLTALALPLSLCAVAPAQTALPTASPADRAEAREIFKQLIEINTTDTPLGSVTAGSAAMQKRFLDAGFPAEDVHLLGPDANKQNLVVRFRAAGPTTQKPVLFLCHMDVVEALRSDWHTDPFQFVEKDGYYYGRGTQDMKESDAALVSTFLRLHREGYKPRRDLILALTADEEGGKFNGADWLVRQHRELVDAAWILNPDAGGIELDHGRTVVADVEATEKVYSDYQITATNPGGHSSRPRPDNAIYELTAALDKLAAYNFPFELNEVTRTYFTNLAAQEKGQTAADMRAILAAPPGSPESAAAAARLSAEPSFNSNFRTTCVATRLSAGHANNALAQTAQANVNCRIFPGHSPEEIRLQLIGILADPKLEVKYVSDAGVVTHSAPDRKAMVPPAPIKEVFEPLTRITQALWPGVPVTPVMENGASDSIFFALAGIPSYGYSAIALERDDDRAHGQDERLPVDSYWKSLDFFYNFLKAVGGN
;
A
#
# COMPACT_ATOMS: atom_id res chain seq x y z
N MET A 1 -40.19 88.87 15.67
CA MET A 1 -40.68 87.51 15.95
C MET A 1 -40.70 86.72 14.66
N ARG A 2 -39.69 85.94 14.41
CA ARG A 2 -39.62 85.03 13.25
C ARG A 2 -39.47 83.61 13.78
N ARG A 3 -40.46 82.75 13.49
CA ARG A 3 -40.44 81.31 13.80
C ARG A 3 -39.56 80.59 12.77
N VAL A 4 -38.57 79.84 13.20
CA VAL A 4 -37.78 78.95 12.38
C VAL A 4 -38.37 77.54 12.51
N ALA A 5 -38.77 76.93 11.37
CA ALA A 5 -39.24 75.57 11.31
C ALA A 5 -38.03 74.64 11.04
N PHE A 6 -37.88 73.55 11.81
CA PHE A 6 -36.91 72.43 11.56
C PHE A 6 -37.62 71.35 10.77
N PRO A 7 -37.00 70.79 9.75
CA PRO A 7 -37.52 69.61 9.09
C PRO A 7 -37.08 68.30 9.85
N ALA A 8 -38.00 67.44 10.12
CA ALA A 8 -37.77 66.11 10.65
C ALA A 8 -37.17 65.21 9.57
N LEU A 9 -35.98 64.66 9.83
CA LEU A 9 -35.36 63.66 8.99
C LEU A 9 -35.85 62.27 9.42
N LEU A 10 -36.64 61.59 8.57
CA LEU A 10 -36.95 60.15 8.72
C LEU A 10 -35.76 59.33 8.22
N THR A 11 -35.01 58.71 9.11
CA THR A 11 -34.01 57.66 8.79
C THR A 11 -34.76 56.32 8.69
N ALA A 12 -34.84 55.80 7.44
CA ALA A 12 -35.31 54.45 7.18
C ALA A 12 -34.18 53.46 7.49
N LEU A 13 -34.38 52.64 8.57
CA LEU A 13 -33.52 51.54 8.92
C LEU A 13 -33.78 50.39 7.92
N ALA A 14 -32.88 50.16 6.98
CA ALA A 14 -32.91 48.95 6.14
C ALA A 14 -32.25 47.81 6.91
N LEU A 15 -33.01 46.82 7.37
CA LEU A 15 -32.49 45.56 7.86
C LEU A 15 -31.92 44.74 6.65
N PRO A 16 -30.70 44.26 6.73
CA PRO A 16 -30.22 43.29 5.72
C PRO A 16 -30.91 41.93 5.96
N LEU A 17 -31.71 41.48 5.01
CA LEU A 17 -32.12 40.09 4.91
C LEU A 17 -30.89 39.24 4.62
N SER A 18 -30.34 38.58 5.64
CA SER A 18 -29.34 37.51 5.46
C SER A 18 -30.05 36.33 4.80
N LEU A 19 -29.86 36.15 3.50
CA LEU A 19 -30.16 34.88 2.85
C LEU A 19 -29.22 33.82 3.44
N CYS A 20 -29.69 33.02 4.38
CA CYS A 20 -29.05 31.75 4.70
C CYS A 20 -29.15 30.88 3.45
N ALA A 21 -28.03 30.76 2.70
CA ALA A 21 -27.89 29.73 1.69
C ALA A 21 -28.03 28.37 2.41
N VAL A 22 -29.15 27.71 2.24
CA VAL A 22 -29.32 26.31 2.65
C VAL A 22 -28.40 25.52 1.76
N ALA A 23 -27.27 25.04 2.31
CA ALA A 23 -26.43 24.07 1.64
C ALA A 23 -27.33 22.88 1.24
N PRO A 24 -27.23 22.37 0.01
CA PRO A 24 -28.01 21.21 -0.40
C PRO A 24 -27.72 20.08 0.58
N ALA A 25 -28.78 19.49 1.17
CA ALA A 25 -28.66 18.34 2.05
C ALA A 25 -27.90 17.26 1.28
N GLN A 26 -26.72 16.89 1.80
CA GLN A 26 -25.90 15.82 1.23
C GLN A 26 -26.73 14.54 1.37
N THR A 27 -27.18 13.98 0.24
CA THR A 27 -27.95 12.74 0.26
C THR A 27 -27.10 11.68 0.93
N ALA A 28 -27.64 11.03 1.99
CA ALA A 28 -26.95 9.99 2.71
C ALA A 28 -26.52 8.88 1.74
N LEU A 29 -25.29 8.37 1.93
CA LEU A 29 -24.79 7.26 1.11
C LEU A 29 -25.66 6.01 1.33
N PRO A 30 -25.92 5.22 0.27
CA PRO A 30 -26.48 3.90 0.41
C PRO A 30 -25.60 3.02 1.32
N THR A 31 -26.22 2.33 2.25
CA THR A 31 -25.53 1.42 3.16
C THR A 31 -25.98 -0.03 2.95
N ALA A 32 -25.19 -0.98 3.43
CA ALA A 32 -25.52 -2.39 3.37
C ALA A 32 -26.75 -2.70 4.24
N SER A 33 -27.72 -3.42 3.67
CA SER A 33 -28.86 -3.94 4.42
C SER A 33 -28.41 -5.02 5.41
N PRO A 34 -29.27 -5.39 6.41
CA PRO A 34 -28.95 -6.52 7.28
C PRO A 34 -28.65 -7.82 6.54
N ALA A 35 -29.30 -8.07 5.41
CA ALA A 35 -29.06 -9.25 4.58
C ALA A 35 -27.70 -9.16 3.86
N ASP A 36 -27.33 -7.99 3.32
CA ASP A 36 -26.01 -7.77 2.71
C ASP A 36 -24.87 -7.93 3.73
N ARG A 37 -25.06 -7.40 4.95
CA ARG A 37 -24.09 -7.56 6.04
C ARG A 37 -23.96 -9.03 6.47
N ALA A 38 -25.06 -9.77 6.54
CA ALA A 38 -25.01 -11.18 6.87
C ALA A 38 -24.25 -11.98 5.81
N GLU A 39 -24.48 -11.71 4.52
CA GLU A 39 -23.75 -12.34 3.42
C GLU A 39 -22.25 -11.99 3.47
N ALA A 40 -21.90 -10.73 3.63
CA ALA A 40 -20.51 -10.27 3.73
C ALA A 40 -19.78 -10.91 4.92
N ARG A 41 -20.45 -11.03 6.06
CA ARG A 41 -19.91 -11.70 7.25
C ARG A 41 -19.67 -13.20 7.01
N GLU A 42 -20.58 -13.89 6.33
CA GLU A 42 -20.41 -15.32 6.01
C GLU A 42 -19.29 -15.54 4.98
N ILE A 43 -19.08 -14.62 4.03
CA ILE A 43 -17.94 -14.65 3.12
C ILE A 43 -16.65 -14.46 3.91
N PHE A 44 -16.59 -13.45 4.77
CA PHE A 44 -15.43 -13.17 5.60
C PHE A 44 -15.08 -14.35 6.51
N LYS A 45 -16.08 -14.91 7.21
CA LYS A 45 -15.91 -16.12 8.00
C LYS A 45 -15.33 -17.27 7.19
N GLN A 46 -15.89 -17.53 6.01
CA GLN A 46 -15.41 -18.62 5.14
C GLN A 46 -13.95 -18.41 4.76
N LEU A 47 -13.54 -17.17 4.44
CA LEU A 47 -12.16 -16.86 4.07
C LEU A 47 -11.19 -17.03 5.24
N ILE A 48 -11.56 -16.57 6.44
CA ILE A 48 -10.72 -16.77 7.64
C ILE A 48 -10.55 -18.26 7.97
N GLU A 49 -11.61 -19.06 7.82
CA GLU A 49 -11.60 -20.50 8.17
C GLU A 49 -10.90 -21.38 7.10
N ILE A 50 -10.53 -20.82 5.95
CA ILE A 50 -9.66 -21.48 4.97
C ILE A 50 -8.21 -21.05 5.23
N ASN A 51 -7.34 -22.01 5.59
CA ASN A 51 -5.92 -21.76 5.72
C ASN A 51 -5.28 -21.54 4.34
N THR A 52 -4.80 -20.32 4.09
CA THR A 52 -4.17 -19.90 2.82
C THR A 52 -2.69 -19.53 3.00
N THR A 53 -2.06 -20.01 4.06
CA THR A 53 -0.61 -19.79 4.31
C THR A 53 0.25 -20.50 3.27
N ASP A 54 1.50 -20.04 3.09
CA ASP A 54 2.53 -20.76 2.29
C ASP A 54 3.17 -21.89 3.11
N THR A 55 2.34 -22.79 3.61
CA THR A 55 2.74 -23.99 4.36
C THR A 55 2.14 -25.24 3.73
N PRO A 56 2.62 -26.45 4.07
CA PRO A 56 2.04 -27.70 3.58
C PRO A 56 0.55 -27.91 3.94
N LEU A 57 0.00 -27.15 4.90
CA LEU A 57 -1.39 -27.20 5.32
C LEU A 57 -2.25 -26.13 4.66
N GLY A 58 -1.62 -25.15 4.00
CA GLY A 58 -2.31 -24.03 3.37
C GLY A 58 -2.57 -24.28 1.87
N SER A 59 -3.60 -23.63 1.36
CA SER A 59 -3.92 -23.63 -0.07
C SER A 59 -4.69 -22.37 -0.44
N VAL A 60 -4.05 -21.48 -1.17
CA VAL A 60 -4.71 -20.29 -1.76
C VAL A 60 -5.81 -20.74 -2.73
N THR A 61 -5.56 -21.80 -3.50
CA THR A 61 -6.55 -22.36 -4.42
C THR A 61 -7.86 -22.73 -3.72
N ALA A 62 -7.82 -23.19 -2.46
CA ALA A 62 -9.04 -23.52 -1.71
C ALA A 62 -9.90 -22.27 -1.47
N GLY A 63 -9.29 -21.14 -1.11
CA GLY A 63 -9.96 -19.85 -0.95
C GLY A 63 -10.51 -19.31 -2.27
N SER A 64 -9.66 -19.27 -3.30
CA SER A 64 -10.01 -18.79 -4.64
C SER A 64 -11.15 -19.63 -5.27
N ALA A 65 -11.11 -20.97 -5.14
CA ALA A 65 -12.17 -21.85 -5.64
C ALA A 65 -13.49 -21.68 -4.86
N ALA A 66 -13.40 -21.42 -3.54
CA ALA A 66 -14.61 -21.15 -2.75
C ALA A 66 -15.29 -19.83 -3.22
N MET A 67 -14.52 -18.81 -3.53
CA MET A 67 -15.05 -17.55 -4.08
C MET A 67 -15.51 -17.70 -5.52
N GLN A 68 -14.79 -18.44 -6.37
CA GLN A 68 -15.23 -18.79 -7.72
C GLN A 68 -16.65 -19.42 -7.69
N LYS A 69 -16.84 -20.38 -6.81
CA LYS A 69 -18.15 -21.04 -6.66
C LYS A 69 -19.26 -20.03 -6.33
N ARG A 70 -19.01 -19.06 -5.44
CA ARG A 70 -20.00 -18.02 -5.11
C ARG A 70 -20.38 -17.17 -6.31
N PHE A 71 -19.42 -16.78 -7.14
CA PHE A 71 -19.70 -16.02 -8.37
C PHE A 71 -20.51 -16.81 -9.39
N LEU A 72 -20.15 -18.08 -9.62
CA LEU A 72 -20.88 -18.96 -10.54
C LEU A 72 -22.29 -19.24 -10.04
N ASP A 73 -22.48 -19.53 -8.74
CA ASP A 73 -23.79 -19.75 -8.12
C ASP A 73 -24.67 -18.49 -8.20
N ALA A 74 -24.08 -17.30 -8.16
CA ALA A 74 -24.79 -16.02 -8.34
C ALA A 74 -25.14 -15.71 -9.81
N GLY A 75 -24.69 -16.51 -10.76
CA GLY A 75 -25.03 -16.38 -12.19
C GLY A 75 -24.06 -15.49 -12.99
N PHE A 76 -22.85 -15.25 -12.50
CA PHE A 76 -21.80 -14.66 -13.35
C PHE A 76 -21.47 -15.63 -14.50
N PRO A 77 -21.26 -15.11 -15.74
CA PRO A 77 -20.87 -15.96 -16.87
C PRO A 77 -19.55 -16.69 -16.60
N ALA A 78 -19.49 -17.99 -16.91
CA ALA A 78 -18.29 -18.79 -16.64
C ALA A 78 -17.05 -18.27 -17.39
N GLU A 79 -17.24 -17.65 -18.56
CA GLU A 79 -16.18 -16.99 -19.33
C GLU A 79 -15.65 -15.69 -18.70
N ASP A 80 -16.25 -15.22 -17.63
CA ASP A 80 -15.85 -14.04 -16.88
C ASP A 80 -15.30 -14.37 -15.48
N VAL A 81 -15.19 -15.67 -15.13
CA VAL A 81 -14.76 -16.13 -13.80
C VAL A 81 -13.64 -17.16 -13.96
N HIS A 82 -12.39 -16.67 -13.89
CA HIS A 82 -11.21 -17.45 -14.18
C HIS A 82 -10.49 -17.87 -12.90
N LEU A 83 -10.30 -19.18 -12.70
CA LEU A 83 -9.42 -19.74 -11.68
C LEU A 83 -8.18 -20.28 -12.39
N LEU A 84 -7.02 -19.68 -12.16
CA LEU A 84 -5.79 -19.96 -12.90
C LEU A 84 -4.53 -19.57 -12.11
N GLY A 85 -3.45 -20.30 -12.30
CA GLY A 85 -2.19 -20.04 -11.62
C GLY A 85 -1.09 -21.00 -12.06
N PRO A 86 0.16 -20.70 -11.71
CA PRO A 86 1.32 -21.51 -12.09
C PRO A 86 1.46 -22.78 -11.28
N ASP A 87 0.77 -22.89 -10.15
CA ASP A 87 0.81 -24.04 -9.23
C ASP A 87 -0.60 -24.45 -8.80
N ALA A 88 -0.79 -25.74 -8.51
CA ALA A 88 -2.09 -26.29 -8.15
C ALA A 88 -2.65 -25.73 -6.82
N ASN A 89 -1.80 -25.30 -5.89
CA ASN A 89 -2.18 -24.72 -4.61
C ASN A 89 -2.14 -23.18 -4.59
N LYS A 90 -1.71 -22.55 -5.69
CA LYS A 90 -1.48 -21.11 -5.82
C LYS A 90 -2.24 -20.53 -7.01
N GLN A 91 -3.55 -20.86 -7.11
CA GLN A 91 -4.38 -20.33 -8.18
C GLN A 91 -5.03 -19.01 -7.76
N ASN A 92 -4.98 -18.06 -8.66
CA ASN A 92 -5.63 -16.76 -8.54
C ASN A 92 -7.08 -16.87 -9.02
N LEU A 93 -7.95 -16.02 -8.53
CA LEU A 93 -9.30 -15.83 -9.08
C LEU A 93 -9.39 -14.47 -9.75
N VAL A 94 -9.76 -14.44 -11.02
CA VAL A 94 -10.06 -13.18 -11.75
C VAL A 94 -11.52 -13.19 -12.18
N VAL A 95 -12.25 -12.17 -11.75
CA VAL A 95 -13.68 -12.00 -12.07
C VAL A 95 -13.88 -10.69 -12.82
N ARG A 96 -14.57 -10.73 -13.96
CA ARG A 96 -14.90 -9.57 -14.77
C ARG A 96 -16.41 -9.29 -14.72
N PHE A 97 -16.76 -8.13 -14.21
CA PHE A 97 -18.13 -7.59 -14.30
C PHE A 97 -18.20 -6.68 -15.52
N ARG A 98 -18.83 -7.17 -16.58
CA ARG A 98 -18.84 -6.48 -17.88
C ARG A 98 -19.69 -5.22 -17.88
N ALA A 99 -19.25 -4.25 -18.66
CA ALA A 99 -20.03 -3.07 -19.00
C ALA A 99 -21.35 -3.44 -19.67
N ALA A 100 -22.37 -2.56 -19.51
CA ALA A 100 -23.71 -2.78 -20.05
C ALA A 100 -23.77 -2.81 -21.60
N GLY A 101 -22.72 -2.38 -22.28
CA GLY A 101 -22.63 -2.32 -23.73
C GLY A 101 -21.22 -1.95 -24.20
N PRO A 102 -21.03 -1.75 -25.50
CA PRO A 102 -19.71 -1.38 -26.03
C PRO A 102 -19.15 -0.14 -25.35
N THR A 103 -17.91 -0.22 -24.88
CA THR A 103 -17.20 0.87 -24.21
C THR A 103 -15.80 1.04 -24.75
N THR A 104 -15.32 2.29 -24.81
CA THR A 104 -13.92 2.62 -25.09
C THR A 104 -13.12 2.88 -23.81
N GLN A 105 -13.78 2.89 -22.65
CA GLN A 105 -13.12 3.05 -21.37
C GLN A 105 -12.41 1.76 -21.00
N LYS A 106 -11.14 1.89 -20.58
CA LYS A 106 -10.41 0.75 -20.00
C LYS A 106 -11.09 0.28 -18.72
N PRO A 107 -11.01 -1.01 -18.40
CA PRO A 107 -11.44 -1.53 -17.11
C PRO A 107 -10.78 -0.81 -15.95
N VAL A 108 -11.34 -0.96 -14.75
CA VAL A 108 -10.66 -0.70 -13.49
C VAL A 108 -10.54 -2.00 -12.71
N LEU A 109 -9.42 -2.17 -12.01
CA LEU A 109 -9.11 -3.42 -11.31
C LEU A 109 -9.08 -3.17 -9.80
N PHE A 110 -9.70 -4.07 -9.05
CA PHE A 110 -9.59 -4.22 -7.61
C PHE A 110 -8.72 -5.45 -7.37
N LEU A 111 -7.57 -5.24 -6.73
CA LEU A 111 -6.54 -6.26 -6.51
C LEU A 111 -6.48 -6.56 -5.02
N CYS A 112 -6.54 -7.82 -4.64
CA CYS A 112 -6.35 -8.25 -3.26
C CYS A 112 -5.54 -9.54 -3.25
N HIS A 113 -4.75 -9.77 -2.20
CA HIS A 113 -4.12 -11.06 -2.01
C HIS A 113 -4.94 -11.94 -1.07
N MET A 114 -4.99 -13.24 -1.39
CA MET A 114 -5.77 -14.24 -0.67
C MET A 114 -4.94 -14.96 0.41
N ASP A 115 -3.63 -15.00 0.23
CA ASP A 115 -2.72 -15.65 1.16
C ASP A 115 -2.55 -14.83 2.44
N VAL A 116 -2.01 -15.48 3.46
CA VAL A 116 -1.73 -14.87 4.77
C VAL A 116 -0.44 -15.44 5.32
N VAL A 117 0.28 -14.69 6.14
CA VAL A 117 1.45 -15.18 6.86
C VAL A 117 1.08 -16.31 7.82
N GLU A 118 2.06 -17.17 8.13
CA GLU A 118 1.88 -18.27 9.07
C GLU A 118 1.44 -17.77 10.45
N ALA A 119 0.56 -18.52 11.09
CA ALA A 119 0.09 -18.26 12.44
C ALA A 119 0.13 -19.57 13.25
N LEU A 120 0.99 -19.60 14.25
CA LEU A 120 1.12 -20.74 15.14
C LEU A 120 0.05 -20.70 16.22
N ARG A 121 -0.78 -21.73 16.29
CA ARG A 121 -1.87 -21.83 17.28
C ARG A 121 -1.38 -21.62 18.73
N SER A 122 -0.13 -22.02 19.04
CA SER A 122 0.49 -21.83 20.36
C SER A 122 0.68 -20.38 20.77
N ASP A 123 0.76 -19.49 19.82
CA ASP A 123 1.07 -18.07 20.04
C ASP A 123 -0.21 -17.22 20.17
N TRP A 124 -1.38 -17.80 19.86
CA TRP A 124 -2.66 -17.12 19.84
C TRP A 124 -3.55 -17.53 21.00
N HIS A 125 -4.34 -16.60 21.55
CA HIS A 125 -5.38 -16.90 22.54
C HIS A 125 -6.59 -17.57 21.91
N THR A 126 -6.93 -17.23 20.66
CA THR A 126 -7.95 -17.89 19.83
C THR A 126 -7.30 -18.78 18.78
N ASP A 127 -8.05 -19.60 18.07
CA ASP A 127 -7.52 -20.30 16.88
C ASP A 127 -7.42 -19.28 15.73
N PRO A 128 -6.23 -19.10 15.10
CA PRO A 128 -6.05 -18.13 14.02
C PRO A 128 -6.91 -18.41 12.78
N PHE A 129 -7.32 -19.66 12.56
CA PHE A 129 -8.17 -20.07 11.43
C PHE A 129 -9.60 -20.41 11.89
N GLN A 130 -10.05 -19.83 12.97
CA GLN A 130 -11.43 -19.82 13.41
C GLN A 130 -11.93 -18.38 13.52
N PHE A 131 -12.99 -18.07 12.77
CA PHE A 131 -13.59 -16.74 12.83
C PHE A 131 -14.33 -16.53 14.16
N VAL A 132 -13.84 -15.60 14.97
CA VAL A 132 -14.43 -15.31 16.29
C VAL A 132 -14.89 -13.86 16.31
N GLU A 133 -16.16 -13.63 16.69
CA GLU A 133 -16.69 -12.30 16.98
C GLU A 133 -16.79 -12.12 18.49
N LYS A 134 -16.05 -11.17 19.04
CA LYS A 134 -15.97 -10.93 20.46
C LYS A 134 -15.62 -9.47 20.77
N ASP A 135 -16.25 -8.89 21.77
CA ASP A 135 -15.96 -7.56 22.29
C ASP A 135 -15.95 -6.44 21.23
N GLY A 136 -16.77 -6.57 20.17
CA GLY A 136 -16.87 -5.62 19.06
C GLY A 136 -15.80 -5.79 17.99
N TYR A 137 -15.05 -6.89 17.99
CA TYR A 137 -14.03 -7.22 17.02
C TYR A 137 -14.28 -8.58 16.36
N TYR A 138 -13.83 -8.72 15.12
CA TYR A 138 -13.58 -9.98 14.43
C TYR A 138 -12.14 -10.39 14.64
N TYR A 139 -11.89 -11.63 15.07
CA TYR A 139 -10.56 -12.19 15.28
C TYR A 139 -10.31 -13.31 14.28
N GLY A 140 -9.07 -13.41 13.82
CA GLY A 140 -8.55 -14.44 12.93
C GLY A 140 -7.40 -13.92 12.07
N ARG A 141 -6.54 -14.79 11.59
CA ARG A 141 -5.46 -14.43 10.66
C ARG A 141 -6.04 -13.95 9.33
N GLY A 142 -5.65 -12.76 8.87
CA GLY A 142 -6.19 -12.11 7.70
C GLY A 142 -7.38 -11.18 8.00
N THR A 143 -7.63 -10.85 9.28
CA THR A 143 -8.71 -9.90 9.61
C THR A 143 -8.32 -8.45 9.36
N GLN A 144 -7.02 -8.14 9.28
CA GLN A 144 -6.50 -6.83 8.89
C GLN A 144 -5.73 -6.89 7.57
N ASP A 145 -5.20 -8.08 7.21
CA ASP A 145 -4.29 -8.28 6.10
C ASP A 145 -4.56 -9.64 5.41
N MET A 146 -5.36 -9.67 4.27
CA MET A 146 -6.34 -8.61 3.90
C MET A 146 -7.68 -9.25 3.49
N LYS A 147 -8.04 -10.39 4.15
CA LYS A 147 -9.27 -11.15 3.82
C LYS A 147 -10.56 -10.37 4.10
N GLU A 148 -10.51 -9.33 4.94
CA GLU A 148 -11.63 -8.41 5.15
C GLU A 148 -11.96 -7.66 3.86
N SER A 149 -10.95 -7.22 3.11
CA SER A 149 -11.11 -6.54 1.83
C SER A 149 -11.51 -7.50 0.72
N ASP A 150 -10.94 -8.73 0.70
CA ASP A 150 -11.45 -9.82 -0.15
C ASP A 150 -12.95 -10.00 0.03
N ALA A 151 -13.39 -10.17 1.28
CA ALA A 151 -14.80 -10.40 1.61
C ALA A 151 -15.68 -9.20 1.25
N ALA A 152 -15.22 -8.00 1.52
CA ALA A 152 -15.97 -6.77 1.22
C ALA A 152 -16.16 -6.59 -0.30
N LEU A 153 -15.11 -6.84 -1.09
CA LEU A 153 -15.18 -6.72 -2.55
C LEU A 153 -15.98 -7.85 -3.18
N VAL A 154 -15.77 -9.12 -2.76
CA VAL A 154 -16.57 -10.24 -3.24
C VAL A 154 -18.06 -10.00 -2.97
N SER A 155 -18.43 -9.66 -1.74
CA SER A 155 -19.85 -9.39 -1.40
C SER A 155 -20.41 -8.18 -2.15
N THR A 156 -19.60 -7.16 -2.41
CA THR A 156 -20.00 -5.97 -3.19
C THR A 156 -20.29 -6.33 -4.65
N PHE A 157 -19.42 -7.12 -5.29
CA PHE A 157 -19.67 -7.60 -6.66
C PHE A 157 -20.93 -8.44 -6.74
N LEU A 158 -21.15 -9.36 -5.81
CA LEU A 158 -22.36 -10.20 -5.73
C LEU A 158 -23.62 -9.36 -5.53
N ARG A 159 -23.56 -8.37 -4.62
CA ARG A 159 -24.66 -7.42 -4.38
C ARG A 159 -25.00 -6.61 -5.62
N LEU A 160 -24.00 -6.00 -6.27
CA LEU A 160 -24.21 -5.23 -7.49
C LEU A 160 -24.81 -6.06 -8.63
N HIS A 161 -24.38 -7.32 -8.77
CA HIS A 161 -24.94 -8.25 -9.74
C HIS A 161 -26.42 -8.56 -9.43
N ARG A 162 -26.74 -8.88 -8.18
CA ARG A 162 -28.09 -9.15 -7.70
C ARG A 162 -29.04 -7.95 -7.86
N GLU A 163 -28.52 -6.73 -7.66
CA GLU A 163 -29.25 -5.47 -7.88
C GLU A 163 -29.44 -5.14 -9.38
N GLY A 164 -28.83 -5.91 -10.29
CA GLY A 164 -28.87 -5.66 -11.73
C GLY A 164 -28.10 -4.40 -12.16
N TYR A 165 -27.06 -4.01 -11.42
CA TYR A 165 -26.21 -2.88 -11.75
C TYR A 165 -25.60 -3.02 -13.15
N LYS A 166 -25.49 -1.92 -13.85
CA LYS A 166 -25.03 -1.85 -15.25
C LYS A 166 -23.90 -0.83 -15.39
N PRO A 167 -22.64 -1.25 -15.15
CA PRO A 167 -21.51 -0.33 -15.27
C PRO A 167 -21.28 0.13 -16.71
N ARG A 168 -20.66 1.30 -16.87
CA ARG A 168 -20.26 1.84 -18.19
C ARG A 168 -18.90 1.37 -18.65
N ARG A 169 -18.12 0.79 -17.76
CA ARG A 169 -16.83 0.12 -18.01
C ARG A 169 -16.79 -1.21 -17.27
N ASP A 170 -15.92 -2.09 -17.70
CA ASP A 170 -15.69 -3.34 -16.97
C ASP A 170 -15.07 -3.05 -15.61
N LEU A 171 -15.55 -3.78 -14.58
CA LEU A 171 -14.91 -3.85 -13.28
C LEU A 171 -14.27 -5.22 -13.16
N ILE A 172 -13.01 -5.28 -12.73
CA ILE A 172 -12.27 -6.52 -12.55
C ILE A 172 -11.95 -6.67 -11.06
N LEU A 173 -12.15 -7.86 -10.52
CA LEU A 173 -11.65 -8.27 -9.21
C LEU A 173 -10.61 -9.36 -9.42
N ALA A 174 -9.41 -9.19 -8.89
CA ALA A 174 -8.38 -10.21 -8.86
C ALA A 174 -8.02 -10.52 -7.42
N LEU A 175 -8.16 -11.80 -7.04
CA LEU A 175 -7.71 -12.34 -5.75
C LEU A 175 -6.47 -13.19 -6.03
N THR A 176 -5.31 -12.74 -5.53
CA THR A 176 -4.00 -13.25 -5.90
C THR A 176 -3.38 -14.14 -4.84
N ALA A 177 -2.32 -14.84 -5.20
CA ALA A 177 -1.56 -15.74 -4.35
C ALA A 177 -0.15 -15.23 -4.12
N ASP A 178 0.46 -15.61 -2.98
CA ASP A 178 1.88 -15.42 -2.67
C ASP A 178 2.33 -13.95 -2.66
N GLU A 179 1.50 -13.03 -2.15
CA GLU A 179 1.95 -11.69 -1.80
C GLU A 179 2.87 -11.74 -0.58
N GLU A 180 2.42 -12.42 0.47
CA GLU A 180 3.07 -12.55 1.78
C GLU A 180 4.34 -13.41 1.76
N GLY A 181 4.58 -14.09 0.68
CA GLY A 181 5.72 -14.97 0.48
C GLY A 181 5.37 -16.17 -0.40
N GLY A 182 6.40 -16.88 -0.82
CA GLY A 182 6.25 -17.99 -1.73
C GLY A 182 7.04 -17.78 -3.02
N LYS A 183 6.76 -18.59 -4.02
CA LYS A 183 7.52 -18.58 -5.29
C LYS A 183 6.68 -18.15 -6.48
N PHE A 184 5.38 -17.99 -6.30
CA PHE A 184 4.42 -17.88 -7.38
C PHE A 184 3.51 -16.67 -7.19
N ASN A 185 4.11 -15.51 -6.89
CA ASN A 185 3.33 -14.27 -6.74
C ASN A 185 2.35 -14.09 -7.89
N GLY A 186 1.06 -14.07 -7.53
CA GLY A 186 -0.03 -14.12 -8.48
C GLY A 186 -0.20 -12.86 -9.30
N ALA A 187 0.07 -11.69 -8.71
CA ALA A 187 -0.03 -10.41 -9.40
C ALA A 187 1.06 -10.28 -10.47
N ASP A 188 2.32 -10.62 -10.14
CA ASP A 188 3.42 -10.65 -11.11
C ASP A 188 3.14 -11.64 -12.24
N TRP A 189 2.65 -12.83 -11.88
CA TRP A 189 2.33 -13.87 -12.86
C TRP A 189 1.19 -13.43 -13.81
N LEU A 190 0.11 -12.85 -13.27
CA LEU A 190 -1.00 -12.34 -14.08
C LEU A 190 -0.54 -11.21 -15.03
N VAL A 191 0.23 -10.26 -14.52
CA VAL A 191 0.76 -9.15 -15.32
C VAL A 191 1.64 -9.64 -16.47
N ARG A 192 2.44 -10.69 -16.25
CA ARG A 192 3.38 -11.21 -17.25
C ARG A 192 2.77 -12.20 -18.23
N GLN A 193 1.84 -13.06 -17.78
CA GLN A 193 1.35 -14.19 -18.54
C GLN A 193 -0.10 -14.03 -19.01
N HIS A 194 -0.90 -13.21 -18.30
CA HIS A 194 -2.33 -13.03 -18.52
C HIS A 194 -2.76 -11.57 -18.45
N ARG A 195 -1.94 -10.70 -19.06
CA ARG A 195 -2.18 -9.26 -19.08
C ARG A 195 -3.58 -8.90 -19.56
N GLU A 196 -4.15 -9.65 -20.49
CA GLU A 196 -5.48 -9.44 -21.07
C GLU A 196 -6.60 -9.55 -20.02
N LEU A 197 -6.38 -10.30 -18.94
CA LEU A 197 -7.35 -10.43 -17.86
C LEU A 197 -7.31 -9.27 -16.86
N VAL A 198 -6.15 -8.61 -16.71
CA VAL A 198 -5.88 -7.63 -15.66
C VAL A 198 -5.45 -6.24 -16.18
N ASP A 199 -5.43 -6.01 -17.52
CA ASP A 199 -5.11 -4.69 -18.05
C ASP A 199 -6.20 -3.69 -17.66
N ALA A 200 -5.82 -2.60 -17.03
CA ALA A 200 -6.73 -1.61 -16.47
C ALA A 200 -6.25 -0.18 -16.69
N ALA A 201 -7.13 0.79 -16.51
CA ALA A 201 -6.77 2.21 -16.49
C ALA A 201 -5.97 2.56 -15.23
N TRP A 202 -6.33 1.96 -14.13
CA TRP A 202 -5.71 2.04 -12.81
C TRP A 202 -6.19 0.88 -11.94
N ILE A 203 -5.50 0.61 -10.85
CA ILE A 203 -5.92 -0.38 -9.86
C ILE A 203 -6.19 0.26 -8.50
N LEU A 204 -7.09 -0.34 -7.72
CA LEU A 204 -7.19 -0.16 -6.28
C LEU A 204 -6.78 -1.45 -5.59
N ASN A 205 -5.74 -1.39 -4.76
CA ASN A 205 -5.27 -2.48 -3.92
C ASN A 205 -5.52 -2.11 -2.45
N PRO A 206 -6.50 -2.70 -1.76
CA PRO A 206 -6.81 -2.37 -0.37
C PRO A 206 -5.79 -2.86 0.67
N ASP A 207 -4.65 -3.37 0.24
CA ASP A 207 -3.57 -3.88 1.07
C ASP A 207 -2.81 -2.78 1.83
N ALA A 208 -2.92 -1.55 1.38
CA ALA A 208 -2.30 -0.39 2.01
C ALA A 208 -3.28 0.78 2.12
N GLY A 209 -2.92 1.77 2.93
CA GLY A 209 -3.78 2.92 3.20
C GLY A 209 -4.99 2.55 4.06
N GLY A 210 -5.71 3.56 4.51
CA GLY A 210 -6.86 3.38 5.40
C GLY A 210 -7.08 4.58 6.28
N ILE A 211 -7.85 4.41 7.33
CA ILE A 211 -8.17 5.49 8.28
C ILE A 211 -7.44 5.25 9.60
N GLU A 212 -6.57 6.18 9.98
CA GLU A 212 -5.91 6.16 11.26
C GLU A 212 -6.78 6.80 12.33
N LEU A 213 -6.93 6.11 13.45
CA LEU A 213 -7.59 6.60 14.66
C LEU A 213 -6.56 6.88 15.77
N ASP A 214 -6.83 7.90 16.58
CA ASP A 214 -6.12 8.21 17.81
C ASP A 214 -7.15 8.40 18.93
N HIS A 215 -7.26 7.43 19.82
CA HIS A 215 -8.26 7.37 20.87
C HIS A 215 -9.70 7.59 20.36
N GLY A 216 -10.08 6.85 19.32
CA GLY A 216 -11.40 6.90 18.68
C GLY A 216 -11.63 8.12 17.79
N ARG A 217 -10.66 9.01 17.64
CA ARG A 217 -10.76 10.18 16.75
C ARG A 217 -10.07 9.89 15.44
N THR A 218 -10.74 10.18 14.36
CA THR A 218 -10.16 10.09 13.00
C THR A 218 -9.04 11.13 12.86
N VAL A 219 -7.85 10.69 12.48
CA VAL A 219 -6.67 11.54 12.28
C VAL A 219 -6.49 11.87 10.80
N VAL A 220 -6.37 10.84 9.98
CA VAL A 220 -6.13 10.95 8.55
C VAL A 220 -6.71 9.73 7.84
N ALA A 221 -7.02 9.89 6.57
CA ALA A 221 -7.25 8.81 5.63
C ALA A 221 -6.10 8.83 4.62
N ASP A 222 -5.16 7.92 4.77
CA ASP A 222 -4.04 7.77 3.88
C ASP A 222 -4.43 6.92 2.68
N VAL A 223 -4.11 7.43 1.49
CA VAL A 223 -4.31 6.73 0.23
C VAL A 223 -2.94 6.50 -0.38
N GLU A 224 -2.48 5.27 -0.39
CA GLU A 224 -1.28 4.95 -1.13
C GLU A 224 -1.48 5.33 -2.60
N ALA A 225 -0.54 6.05 -3.17
CA ALA A 225 -0.56 6.45 -4.57
C ALA A 225 0.75 6.11 -5.29
N THR A 226 1.68 5.55 -4.58
CA THR A 226 2.92 4.93 -5.06
C THR A 226 3.61 4.21 -3.91
N GLU A 227 4.53 3.32 -4.22
CA GLU A 227 5.37 2.62 -3.25
C GLU A 227 6.83 2.58 -3.70
N LYS A 228 7.72 2.28 -2.78
CA LYS A 228 9.15 2.05 -3.06
C LYS A 228 9.37 0.63 -3.57
N VAL A 229 10.37 0.47 -4.46
CA VAL A 229 10.77 -0.86 -4.94
C VAL A 229 11.66 -1.54 -3.92
N TYR A 230 11.26 -2.70 -3.43
CA TYR A 230 12.08 -3.58 -2.60
C TYR A 230 13.22 -4.17 -3.42
N SER A 231 14.43 -4.19 -2.89
CA SER A 231 15.57 -4.85 -3.55
C SER A 231 16.63 -5.26 -2.55
N ASP A 232 17.10 -6.48 -2.67
CA ASP A 232 18.20 -6.99 -1.86
C ASP A 232 19.49 -7.09 -2.67
N TYR A 233 20.60 -6.77 -2.01
CA TYR A 233 21.94 -6.87 -2.58
C TYR A 233 22.85 -7.63 -1.62
N GLN A 234 23.61 -8.58 -2.16
CA GLN A 234 24.65 -9.28 -1.44
C GLN A 234 25.99 -8.61 -1.71
N ILE A 235 26.63 -8.10 -0.64
CA ILE A 235 27.99 -7.56 -0.70
C ILE A 235 28.94 -8.60 -0.14
N THR A 236 29.97 -8.98 -0.91
CA THR A 236 30.93 -10.02 -0.53
C THR A 236 32.35 -9.48 -0.60
N ALA A 237 33.07 -9.62 0.52
CA ALA A 237 34.53 -9.47 0.59
C ALA A 237 35.19 -10.83 0.63
N THR A 238 36.28 -11.00 -0.13
CA THR A 238 37.07 -12.23 -0.11
C THR A 238 38.53 -11.95 0.18
N ASN A 239 39.20 -12.87 0.89
CA ASN A 239 40.59 -12.74 1.29
C ASN A 239 41.24 -14.14 1.33
N PRO A 240 42.55 -14.29 1.06
CA PRO A 240 43.22 -15.57 1.16
C PRO A 240 43.18 -16.22 2.57
N GLY A 241 42.84 -15.44 3.60
CA GLY A 241 42.85 -15.90 4.99
C GLY A 241 44.24 -16.06 5.58
N GLY A 242 44.37 -16.83 6.65
CA GLY A 242 45.61 -17.09 7.32
C GLY A 242 45.44 -17.46 8.79
N HIS A 243 46.55 -17.74 9.47
CA HIS A 243 46.55 -18.06 10.89
C HIS A 243 46.42 -16.77 11.75
N SER A 244 45.49 -16.72 12.69
CA SER A 244 45.18 -15.53 13.49
C SER A 244 46.35 -15.00 14.32
N SER A 245 47.33 -15.85 14.66
CA SER A 245 48.58 -15.43 15.36
C SER A 245 49.52 -14.59 14.49
N ARG A 246 49.24 -14.49 13.17
CA ARG A 246 49.99 -13.66 12.22
C ARG A 246 49.03 -12.69 11.58
N PRO A 247 48.57 -11.65 12.31
CA PRO A 247 47.57 -10.73 11.84
C PRO A 247 48.08 -9.98 10.60
N ARG A 248 47.19 -9.79 9.65
CA ARG A 248 47.43 -9.00 8.42
C ARG A 248 46.52 -7.76 8.42
N PRO A 249 46.94 -6.67 7.80
CA PRO A 249 46.06 -5.49 7.67
C PRO A 249 44.85 -5.74 6.74
N ASP A 250 44.99 -6.66 5.78
CA ASP A 250 43.93 -7.09 4.90
C ASP A 250 43.17 -8.28 5.51
N ASN A 251 41.87 -8.14 5.66
CA ASN A 251 40.97 -9.14 6.26
C ASN A 251 39.55 -8.93 5.67
N ALA A 252 38.93 -10.00 5.25
CA ALA A 252 37.60 -9.91 4.63
C ALA A 252 36.56 -9.23 5.55
N ILE A 253 36.64 -9.44 6.86
CA ILE A 253 35.77 -8.77 7.83
C ILE A 253 36.04 -7.26 7.85
N TYR A 254 37.30 -6.86 7.92
CA TYR A 254 37.65 -5.42 7.97
C TYR A 254 37.33 -4.71 6.67
N GLU A 255 37.52 -5.34 5.52
CA GLU A 255 37.15 -4.81 4.20
C GLU A 255 35.65 -4.60 4.10
N LEU A 256 34.83 -5.61 4.51
CA LEU A 256 33.39 -5.50 4.51
C LEU A 256 32.88 -4.43 5.49
N THR A 257 33.38 -4.40 6.73
CA THR A 257 32.91 -3.41 7.72
C THR A 257 33.25 -1.98 7.30
N ALA A 258 34.45 -1.74 6.76
CA ALA A 258 34.81 -0.43 6.23
C ALA A 258 33.92 0.01 5.05
N ALA A 259 33.43 -0.92 4.27
CA ALA A 259 32.47 -0.64 3.20
C ALA A 259 31.08 -0.33 3.77
N LEU A 260 30.62 -1.08 4.77
CA LEU A 260 29.33 -0.83 5.43
C LEU A 260 29.33 0.51 6.18
N ASP A 261 30.44 0.94 6.77
CA ASP A 261 30.57 2.27 7.37
C ASP A 261 30.37 3.40 6.32
N LYS A 262 30.89 3.22 5.10
CA LYS A 262 30.65 4.18 4.00
C LYS A 262 29.18 4.21 3.62
N LEU A 263 28.53 3.03 3.52
CA LEU A 263 27.10 2.93 3.23
C LEU A 263 26.26 3.60 4.33
N ALA A 264 26.57 3.33 5.59
CA ALA A 264 25.86 3.91 6.74
C ALA A 264 25.95 5.45 6.80
N ALA A 265 27.07 6.00 6.33
CA ALA A 265 27.27 7.45 6.25
C ALA A 265 26.69 8.10 4.98
N TYR A 266 26.28 7.32 4.00
CA TYR A 266 25.81 7.83 2.73
C TYR A 266 24.31 8.15 2.76
N ASN A 267 23.95 9.32 2.29
CA ASN A 267 22.57 9.68 2.02
C ASN A 267 22.35 9.77 0.52
N PHE A 268 21.42 8.96 0.00
CA PHE A 268 20.98 9.10 -1.37
C PHE A 268 20.41 10.51 -1.63
N PRO A 269 20.43 10.99 -2.88
CA PRO A 269 19.89 12.30 -3.22
C PRO A 269 18.47 12.51 -2.70
N PHE A 270 18.18 13.75 -2.32
CA PHE A 270 16.83 14.19 -1.99
C PHE A 270 16.00 14.31 -3.26
N GLU A 271 14.83 13.71 -3.26
CA GLU A 271 13.88 13.71 -4.37
C GLU A 271 12.44 13.91 -3.88
N LEU A 272 11.60 14.48 -4.73
CA LEU A 272 10.16 14.56 -4.56
C LEU A 272 9.48 14.17 -5.86
N ASN A 273 8.48 13.30 -5.79
CA ASN A 273 7.51 13.08 -6.85
C ASN A 273 6.19 13.81 -6.54
N GLU A 274 5.19 13.73 -7.42
CA GLU A 274 3.92 14.45 -7.23
C GLU A 274 3.15 13.98 -5.98
N VAL A 275 3.29 12.70 -5.61
CA VAL A 275 2.65 12.13 -4.41
C VAL A 275 3.30 12.69 -3.15
N THR A 276 4.63 12.57 -3.02
CA THR A 276 5.35 13.08 -1.84
C THR A 276 5.27 14.60 -1.74
N ARG A 277 5.23 15.31 -2.86
CA ARG A 277 4.97 16.75 -2.89
C ARG A 277 3.60 17.10 -2.32
N THR A 278 2.57 16.37 -2.72
CA THR A 278 1.20 16.57 -2.20
C THR A 278 1.13 16.23 -0.71
N TYR A 279 1.75 15.11 -0.29
CA TYR A 279 1.86 14.72 1.11
C TYR A 279 2.46 15.82 1.98
N PHE A 280 3.65 16.32 1.63
CA PHE A 280 4.30 17.38 2.41
C PHE A 280 3.57 18.72 2.33
N THR A 281 2.82 18.99 1.26
CA THR A 281 1.94 20.18 1.18
C THR A 281 0.83 20.10 2.22
N ASN A 282 0.16 18.97 2.31
CA ASN A 282 -0.93 18.73 3.27
C ASN A 282 -0.41 18.76 4.71
N LEU A 283 0.72 18.10 4.95
CA LEU A 283 1.33 18.03 6.29
C LEU A 283 1.84 19.40 6.74
N ALA A 284 2.45 20.20 5.85
CA ALA A 284 2.91 21.57 6.15
C ALA A 284 1.78 22.53 6.53
N ALA A 285 0.53 22.22 6.18
CA ALA A 285 -0.65 22.98 6.60
C ALA A 285 -1.11 22.63 8.03
N GLN A 286 -0.80 21.44 8.51
CA GLN A 286 -1.17 20.93 9.84
C GLN A 286 -0.05 21.16 10.87
N GLU A 287 1.19 21.01 10.46
CA GLU A 287 2.39 21.17 11.28
C GLU A 287 2.67 22.64 11.65
N LYS A 288 3.49 22.83 12.69
CA LYS A 288 3.86 24.14 13.22
C LYS A 288 5.38 24.29 13.38
N GLY A 289 5.81 25.52 13.62
CA GLY A 289 7.21 25.81 13.93
C GLY A 289 8.18 25.52 12.79
N GLN A 290 9.37 25.01 13.16
CA GLN A 290 10.47 24.77 12.22
C GLN A 290 10.13 23.64 11.23
N THR A 291 9.49 22.57 11.67
CA THR A 291 9.07 21.46 10.83
C THR A 291 8.19 21.93 9.66
N ALA A 292 7.17 22.73 9.95
CA ALA A 292 6.31 23.32 8.91
C ALA A 292 7.06 24.28 7.98
N ALA A 293 8.02 25.04 8.52
CA ALA A 293 8.87 25.94 7.71
C ALA A 293 9.76 25.13 6.75
N ASP A 294 10.36 24.05 7.24
CA ASP A 294 11.22 23.19 6.45
C ASP A 294 10.43 22.46 5.35
N MET A 295 9.24 21.94 5.67
CA MET A 295 8.35 21.34 4.66
C MET A 295 8.01 22.35 3.55
N ARG A 296 7.69 23.59 3.90
CA ARG A 296 7.46 24.64 2.88
C ARG A 296 8.71 24.96 2.08
N ALA A 297 9.90 24.95 2.70
CA ALA A 297 11.17 25.22 2.02
C ALA A 297 11.51 24.14 0.97
N ILE A 298 11.34 22.86 1.29
CA ILE A 298 11.57 21.77 0.31
C ILE A 298 10.60 21.80 -0.86
N LEU A 299 9.39 22.35 -0.67
CA LEU A 299 8.37 22.45 -1.70
C LEU A 299 8.59 23.65 -2.64
N ALA A 300 9.07 24.78 -2.10
CA ALA A 300 9.20 26.05 -2.82
C ALA A 300 10.57 26.23 -3.48
N ALA A 301 11.65 25.79 -2.82
CA ALA A 301 13.00 25.97 -3.33
C ALA A 301 13.37 24.91 -4.38
N PRO A 302 14.21 25.26 -5.38
CA PRO A 302 14.69 24.30 -6.35
C PRO A 302 15.40 23.11 -5.66
N PRO A 303 15.19 21.87 -6.12
CA PRO A 303 15.88 20.71 -5.60
C PRO A 303 17.42 20.91 -5.65
N GLY A 304 18.11 20.59 -4.56
CA GLY A 304 19.57 20.77 -4.45
C GLY A 304 20.05 22.20 -4.15
N SER A 305 19.15 23.18 -4.05
CA SER A 305 19.51 24.51 -3.55
C SER A 305 19.96 24.43 -2.08
N PRO A 306 20.84 25.34 -1.58
CA PRO A 306 21.27 25.32 -0.18
C PRO A 306 20.11 25.36 0.81
N GLU A 307 19.05 26.09 0.50
CA GLU A 307 17.85 26.20 1.33
C GLU A 307 17.10 24.86 1.39
N SER A 308 16.81 24.25 0.24
CA SER A 308 16.13 22.95 0.14
C SER A 308 16.98 21.85 0.81
N ALA A 309 18.29 21.82 0.57
CA ALA A 309 19.19 20.84 1.17
C ALA A 309 19.25 20.95 2.71
N ALA A 310 19.32 22.15 3.25
CA ALA A 310 19.34 22.37 4.70
C ALA A 310 18.00 21.98 5.35
N ALA A 311 16.87 22.30 4.72
CA ALA A 311 15.56 21.92 5.19
C ALA A 311 15.37 20.38 5.14
N ALA A 312 15.73 19.74 4.02
CA ALA A 312 15.68 18.29 3.88
C ALA A 312 16.56 17.57 4.92
N ALA A 313 17.77 18.11 5.21
CA ALA A 313 18.65 17.55 6.22
C ALA A 313 18.02 17.57 7.63
N ARG A 314 17.34 18.66 8.00
CA ARG A 314 16.64 18.74 9.30
C ARG A 314 15.45 17.80 9.38
N LEU A 315 14.63 17.75 8.32
CA LEU A 315 13.50 16.82 8.25
C LEU A 315 13.95 15.37 8.26
N SER A 316 15.10 15.04 7.64
CA SER A 316 15.67 13.70 7.62
C SER A 316 16.13 13.16 9.00
N ALA A 317 16.12 13.99 10.03
CA ALA A 317 16.32 13.52 11.41
C ALA A 317 15.16 12.64 11.89
N GLU A 318 13.97 12.80 11.31
CA GLU A 318 12.82 11.91 11.50
C GLU A 318 12.85 10.79 10.45
N PRO A 319 12.96 9.50 10.85
CA PRO A 319 13.09 8.38 9.92
C PRO A 319 11.94 8.28 8.90
N SER A 320 10.71 8.56 9.31
CA SER A 320 9.53 8.52 8.43
C SER A 320 9.62 9.58 7.33
N PHE A 321 10.08 10.80 7.64
CA PHE A 321 10.29 11.82 6.62
C PHE A 321 11.46 11.47 5.71
N ASN A 322 12.57 10.99 6.30
CA ASN A 322 13.75 10.61 5.53
C ASN A 322 13.43 9.55 4.48
N SER A 323 12.62 8.55 4.85
CA SER A 323 12.22 7.48 3.93
C SER A 323 11.35 8.00 2.77
N ASN A 324 10.58 9.06 2.98
CA ASN A 324 9.75 9.68 1.94
C ASN A 324 10.50 10.60 0.97
N PHE A 325 11.80 10.82 1.19
CA PHE A 325 12.59 11.74 0.37
C PHE A 325 13.55 11.07 -0.60
N ARG A 326 13.85 9.80 -0.42
CA ARG A 326 14.97 9.18 -1.14
C ARG A 326 14.93 7.67 -1.12
N THR A 327 15.73 7.08 -1.99
CA THR A 327 16.16 5.68 -1.83
C THR A 327 16.86 5.52 -0.49
N THR A 328 16.56 4.45 0.24
CA THR A 328 17.23 4.09 1.49
C THR A 328 17.80 2.69 1.39
N CYS A 329 19.03 2.49 1.84
CA CYS A 329 19.68 1.19 1.87
C CYS A 329 20.27 0.92 3.25
N VAL A 330 20.05 -0.27 3.79
CA VAL A 330 20.51 -0.66 5.13
C VAL A 330 21.00 -2.10 5.13
N ALA A 331 22.12 -2.35 5.83
CA ALA A 331 22.59 -3.73 6.05
C ALA A 331 21.67 -4.43 7.06
N THR A 332 21.07 -5.56 6.66
CA THR A 332 20.11 -6.31 7.49
C THR A 332 20.67 -7.63 8.00
N ARG A 333 21.64 -8.22 7.33
CA ARG A 333 22.26 -9.49 7.71
C ARG A 333 23.77 -9.45 7.48
N LEU A 334 24.52 -10.13 8.32
CA LEU A 334 25.99 -10.27 8.23
C LEU A 334 26.41 -11.70 8.55
N SER A 335 27.36 -12.24 7.77
CA SER A 335 28.02 -13.50 8.05
C SER A 335 29.49 -13.44 7.69
N ALA A 336 30.39 -14.00 8.52
CA ALA A 336 31.83 -13.99 8.26
C ALA A 336 32.60 -15.05 9.02
N GLY A 337 33.70 -15.54 8.43
CA GLY A 337 34.63 -16.45 9.04
C GLY A 337 34.10 -17.86 9.22
N HIS A 338 34.99 -18.80 9.63
CA HIS A 338 34.65 -20.21 9.82
C HIS A 338 35.33 -20.84 11.03
N ALA A 339 36.35 -20.16 11.64
CA ALA A 339 37.08 -20.67 12.79
C ALA A 339 37.66 -19.52 13.63
N ASN A 340 37.71 -19.70 14.95
CA ASN A 340 38.17 -18.67 15.89
C ASN A 340 39.65 -18.30 15.73
N ASN A 341 40.45 -19.19 15.19
CA ASN A 341 41.92 -19.05 15.04
C ASN A 341 42.35 -18.85 13.58
N ALA A 342 41.44 -18.52 12.67
CA ALA A 342 41.72 -18.25 11.27
C ALA A 342 41.23 -16.85 10.87
N LEU A 343 41.98 -16.18 9.98
CA LEU A 343 41.52 -14.98 9.31
C LEU A 343 40.39 -15.37 8.35
N ALA A 344 39.33 -14.61 8.34
CA ALA A 344 38.15 -14.84 7.51
C ALA A 344 38.51 -14.82 6.01
N GLN A 345 38.16 -15.88 5.30
CA GLN A 345 38.33 -15.95 3.84
C GLN A 345 37.14 -15.27 3.10
N THR A 346 35.99 -15.20 3.75
CA THR A 346 34.79 -14.57 3.19
C THR A 346 34.05 -13.83 4.30
N ALA A 347 33.55 -12.66 3.97
CA ALA A 347 32.57 -11.91 4.75
C ALA A 347 31.48 -11.42 3.80
N GLN A 348 30.24 -11.55 4.21
CA GLN A 348 29.06 -11.18 3.40
C GLN A 348 28.06 -10.37 4.22
N ALA A 349 27.44 -9.39 3.57
CA ALA A 349 26.29 -8.67 4.08
C ALA A 349 25.13 -8.74 3.10
N ASN A 350 23.91 -8.82 3.62
CA ASN A 350 22.71 -8.45 2.87
C ASN A 350 22.45 -6.97 3.10
N VAL A 351 22.26 -6.22 2.02
CA VAL A 351 21.84 -4.83 2.03
C VAL A 351 20.46 -4.75 1.41
N ASN A 352 19.46 -4.41 2.22
CA ASN A 352 18.11 -4.15 1.76
C ASN A 352 17.99 -2.69 1.34
N CYS A 353 17.49 -2.45 0.15
CA CYS A 353 17.19 -1.12 -0.37
C CYS A 353 15.69 -0.97 -0.63
N ARG A 354 15.17 0.18 -0.27
CA ARG A 354 13.85 0.66 -0.66
C ARG A 354 14.06 1.79 -1.66
N ILE A 355 13.86 1.48 -2.94
CA ILE A 355 14.24 2.32 -4.06
C ILE A 355 13.13 3.32 -4.38
N PHE A 356 13.47 4.59 -4.49
CA PHE A 356 12.53 5.65 -4.85
C PHE A 356 11.99 5.44 -6.29
N PRO A 357 10.69 5.64 -6.55
CA PRO A 357 10.10 5.46 -7.88
C PRO A 357 10.82 6.26 -8.97
N GLY A 358 11.05 5.64 -10.12
CA GLY A 358 11.80 6.23 -11.23
C GLY A 358 13.25 5.73 -11.34
N HIS A 359 13.75 4.98 -10.35
CA HIS A 359 15.05 4.33 -10.39
C HIS A 359 14.91 2.81 -10.55
N SER A 360 15.90 2.17 -11.19
CA SER A 360 15.91 0.71 -11.33
C SER A 360 16.81 0.05 -10.28
N PRO A 361 16.54 -1.22 -9.93
CA PRO A 361 17.45 -1.99 -9.08
C PRO A 361 18.90 -2.03 -9.61
N GLU A 362 19.10 -2.06 -10.94
CA GLU A 362 20.46 -2.04 -11.51
C GLU A 362 21.16 -0.69 -11.31
N GLU A 363 20.43 0.43 -11.45
CA GLU A 363 20.98 1.76 -11.12
C GLU A 363 21.48 1.82 -9.68
N ILE A 364 20.70 1.31 -8.73
CA ILE A 364 21.07 1.30 -7.31
C ILE A 364 22.25 0.35 -7.06
N ARG A 365 22.29 -0.83 -7.69
CA ARG A 365 23.45 -1.73 -7.61
C ARG A 365 24.75 -1.03 -8.04
N LEU A 366 24.72 -0.30 -9.15
CA LEU A 366 25.87 0.45 -9.65
C LEU A 366 26.25 1.62 -8.72
N GLN A 367 25.26 2.30 -8.14
CA GLN A 367 25.52 3.32 -7.13
C GLN A 367 26.15 2.73 -5.86
N LEU A 368 25.68 1.57 -5.38
CA LEU A 368 26.31 0.87 -4.25
C LEU A 368 27.78 0.56 -4.53
N ILE A 369 28.15 0.05 -5.71
CA ILE A 369 29.55 -0.16 -6.10
C ILE A 369 30.35 1.15 -5.97
N GLY A 370 29.79 2.27 -6.43
CA GLY A 370 30.44 3.58 -6.33
C GLY A 370 30.59 4.07 -4.89
N ILE A 371 29.56 3.87 -4.03
CA ILE A 371 29.55 4.27 -2.61
C ILE A 371 30.62 3.48 -1.84
N LEU A 372 30.65 2.15 -2.01
CA LEU A 372 31.59 1.29 -1.33
C LEU A 372 33.03 1.56 -1.73
N ALA A 373 33.24 1.95 -2.99
CA ALA A 373 34.53 2.41 -3.55
C ALA A 373 35.70 1.45 -3.19
N ASP A 374 35.48 0.14 -3.33
CA ASP A 374 36.46 -0.91 -3.15
C ASP A 374 36.30 -1.97 -4.25
N PRO A 375 37.23 -2.07 -5.22
CA PRO A 375 37.12 -2.99 -6.34
C PRO A 375 37.26 -4.48 -5.94
N LYS A 376 37.63 -4.78 -4.68
CA LYS A 376 37.70 -6.14 -4.15
C LYS A 376 36.34 -6.65 -3.70
N LEU A 377 35.37 -5.75 -3.50
CA LEU A 377 34.03 -6.12 -3.10
C LEU A 377 33.19 -6.50 -4.31
N GLU A 378 32.45 -7.56 -4.18
CA GLU A 378 31.45 -7.96 -5.16
C GLU A 378 30.07 -7.54 -4.66
N VAL A 379 29.29 -6.83 -5.51
CA VAL A 379 27.92 -6.42 -5.25
C VAL A 379 27.00 -7.13 -6.23
N LYS A 380 26.21 -8.08 -5.74
CA LYS A 380 25.25 -8.87 -6.50
C LYS A 380 23.83 -8.53 -6.09
N TYR A 381 22.91 -8.66 -7.03
CA TYR A 381 21.48 -8.57 -6.76
C TYR A 381 20.96 -9.92 -6.24
N VAL A 382 20.00 -9.87 -5.32
CA VAL A 382 19.28 -11.03 -4.81
C VAL A 382 17.80 -10.85 -5.15
N SER A 383 17.26 -11.75 -5.97
CA SER A 383 15.83 -11.71 -6.33
C SER A 383 14.95 -12.17 -5.16
N ASP A 384 13.65 -11.90 -5.22
CA ASP A 384 12.65 -12.35 -4.23
C ASP A 384 12.66 -13.88 -4.05
N ALA A 385 12.97 -14.62 -5.11
CA ALA A 385 13.19 -16.07 -5.06
C ALA A 385 14.56 -16.49 -4.44
N GLY A 386 15.35 -15.55 -3.93
CA GLY A 386 16.67 -15.79 -3.34
C GLY A 386 17.76 -16.11 -4.36
N VAL A 387 17.54 -15.90 -5.65
CA VAL A 387 18.54 -16.14 -6.69
C VAL A 387 19.52 -14.97 -6.77
N VAL A 388 20.82 -15.28 -6.64
CA VAL A 388 21.91 -14.28 -6.64
C VAL A 388 22.45 -14.11 -8.07
N THR A 389 22.44 -12.89 -8.59
CA THR A 389 22.90 -12.55 -9.96
C THR A 389 23.86 -11.37 -9.97
N HIS A 390 24.75 -11.31 -10.96
CA HIS A 390 25.74 -10.23 -11.10
C HIS A 390 25.13 -8.89 -11.52
N SER A 391 23.95 -8.90 -12.11
CA SER A 391 23.17 -7.71 -12.49
C SER A 391 21.78 -7.80 -11.91
N ALA A 392 21.16 -6.64 -11.71
CA ALA A 392 19.78 -6.53 -11.30
C ALA A 392 18.87 -6.19 -12.51
N PRO A 393 17.54 -6.28 -12.36
CA PRO A 393 16.62 -5.78 -13.36
C PRO A 393 16.82 -4.27 -13.59
N ASP A 394 16.89 -3.88 -14.88
CA ASP A 394 16.94 -2.45 -15.29
C ASP A 394 15.53 -1.91 -15.60
N ARG A 395 14.53 -2.39 -14.88
CA ARG A 395 13.15 -1.97 -15.02
C ARG A 395 12.78 -1.03 -13.87
N LYS A 396 12.32 0.16 -14.23
CA LYS A 396 11.93 1.19 -13.26
C LYS A 396 10.44 1.08 -12.97
N ALA A 397 10.08 1.24 -11.71
CA ALA A 397 8.71 1.57 -11.37
C ALA A 397 8.35 2.91 -12.02
N MET A 398 7.10 3.04 -12.46
CA MET A 398 6.64 4.31 -13.03
C MET A 398 6.78 5.42 -11.99
N VAL A 399 7.17 6.61 -12.45
CA VAL A 399 7.02 7.82 -11.63
C VAL A 399 5.52 8.06 -11.47
N PRO A 400 4.98 8.14 -10.25
CA PRO A 400 3.54 8.28 -10.06
C PRO A 400 3.07 9.59 -10.70
N PRO A 401 1.93 9.56 -11.42
CA PRO A 401 1.28 10.80 -11.87
C PRO A 401 0.75 11.56 -10.65
N ALA A 402 0.33 12.81 -10.88
CA ALA A 402 -0.51 13.51 -9.91
C ALA A 402 -1.77 12.67 -9.61
N PRO A 403 -2.28 12.72 -8.35
CA PRO A 403 -3.46 11.95 -7.97
C PRO A 403 -4.61 12.11 -8.98
N ILE A 404 -5.06 10.98 -9.55
CA ILE A 404 -6.06 10.99 -10.63
C ILE A 404 -7.43 11.36 -10.05
N LYS A 405 -8.06 12.41 -10.59
CA LYS A 405 -9.36 12.89 -10.11
C LYS A 405 -10.45 11.83 -10.12
N GLU A 406 -10.45 10.97 -11.13
CA GLU A 406 -11.38 9.85 -11.26
C GLU A 406 -11.37 8.92 -10.05
N VAL A 407 -10.20 8.78 -9.37
CA VAL A 407 -10.04 7.99 -8.15
C VAL A 407 -10.28 8.86 -6.92
N PHE A 408 -9.57 9.98 -6.81
CA PHE A 408 -9.53 10.77 -5.57
C PHE A 408 -10.81 11.55 -5.29
N GLU A 409 -11.54 12.05 -6.29
CA GLU A 409 -12.80 12.77 -6.06
C GLU A 409 -13.89 11.87 -5.42
N PRO A 410 -14.24 10.70 -6.00
CA PRO A 410 -15.21 9.81 -5.36
C PRO A 410 -14.70 9.23 -4.06
N LEU A 411 -13.41 8.83 -3.97
CA LEU A 411 -12.80 8.30 -2.74
C LEU A 411 -12.93 9.31 -1.60
N THR A 412 -12.46 10.54 -1.80
CA THR A 412 -12.54 11.60 -0.79
C THR A 412 -13.97 11.87 -0.34
N ARG A 413 -14.89 12.03 -1.30
CA ARG A 413 -16.29 12.31 -1.01
C ARG A 413 -16.94 11.20 -0.19
N ILE A 414 -16.69 9.94 -0.54
CA ILE A 414 -17.28 8.78 0.16
C ILE A 414 -16.63 8.63 1.54
N THR A 415 -15.31 8.72 1.63
CA THR A 415 -14.59 8.66 2.90
C THR A 415 -15.07 9.73 3.87
N GLN A 416 -15.19 11.00 3.44
CA GLN A 416 -15.66 12.09 4.28
C GLN A 416 -17.15 11.99 4.65
N ALA A 417 -17.95 11.26 3.90
CA ALA A 417 -19.33 10.95 4.28
C ALA A 417 -19.42 9.88 5.36
N LEU A 418 -18.48 8.91 5.37
CA LEU A 418 -18.38 7.84 6.37
C LEU A 418 -17.60 8.26 7.63
N TRP A 419 -16.60 9.13 7.45
CA TRP A 419 -15.77 9.71 8.52
C TRP A 419 -15.71 11.23 8.35
N PRO A 420 -16.70 11.98 8.88
CA PRO A 420 -16.82 13.41 8.66
C PRO A 420 -15.59 14.19 9.11
N GLY A 421 -15.07 15.04 8.21
CA GLY A 421 -13.95 15.94 8.51
C GLY A 421 -12.56 15.31 8.38
N VAL A 422 -12.45 14.01 8.06
CA VAL A 422 -11.15 13.36 7.88
C VAL A 422 -10.41 13.97 6.67
N PRO A 423 -9.14 14.40 6.81
CA PRO A 423 -8.30 14.74 5.67
C PRO A 423 -7.92 13.47 4.90
N VAL A 424 -8.05 13.52 3.57
CA VAL A 424 -7.63 12.43 2.69
C VAL A 424 -6.31 12.84 2.03
N THR A 425 -5.25 12.06 2.25
CA THR A 425 -3.89 12.42 1.84
C THR A 425 -3.27 11.30 1.02
N PRO A 426 -2.77 11.59 -0.19
CA PRO A 426 -1.97 10.61 -0.92
C PRO A 426 -0.61 10.44 -0.24
N VAL A 427 -0.18 9.18 -0.08
CA VAL A 427 1.09 8.82 0.54
C VAL A 427 1.92 7.94 -0.40
N MET A 428 3.22 7.93 -0.17
CA MET A 428 4.13 6.93 -0.73
C MET A 428 4.39 5.88 0.33
N GLU A 429 4.01 4.63 0.04
CA GLU A 429 4.28 3.52 0.93
C GLU A 429 5.78 3.19 0.93
N ASN A 430 6.33 2.96 2.11
CA ASN A 430 7.71 2.56 2.30
C ASN A 430 7.88 1.04 2.34
N GLY A 431 6.78 0.32 2.46
CA GLY A 431 6.67 -1.12 2.37
C GLY A 431 6.77 -1.63 0.93
N ALA A 432 6.11 -2.75 0.67
CA ALA A 432 5.93 -3.32 -0.66
C ALA A 432 4.58 -4.02 -0.67
N SER A 433 3.93 -4.01 -1.81
CA SER A 433 2.67 -4.72 -2.06
C SER A 433 2.63 -5.24 -3.50
N ASP A 434 1.59 -5.98 -3.85
CA ASP A 434 1.34 -6.41 -5.23
C ASP A 434 1.16 -5.25 -6.23
N SER A 435 0.91 -4.03 -5.75
CA SER A 435 0.83 -2.80 -6.56
C SER A 435 2.07 -2.57 -7.40
N ILE A 436 3.26 -2.96 -6.92
CA ILE A 436 4.53 -2.76 -7.61
C ILE A 436 4.56 -3.39 -9.01
N PHE A 437 3.97 -4.56 -9.20
CA PHE A 437 3.98 -5.25 -10.48
C PHE A 437 3.17 -4.51 -11.54
N PHE A 438 2.09 -3.84 -11.13
CA PHE A 438 1.30 -2.98 -12.01
C PHE A 438 2.00 -1.65 -12.29
N ALA A 439 2.62 -1.04 -11.29
CA ALA A 439 3.44 0.16 -11.46
C ALA A 439 4.61 -0.10 -12.42
N LEU A 440 5.29 -1.24 -12.31
CA LEU A 440 6.31 -1.70 -13.25
C LEU A 440 5.75 -1.97 -14.66
N ALA A 441 4.46 -2.28 -14.78
CA ALA A 441 3.75 -2.44 -16.05
C ALA A 441 3.16 -1.14 -16.61
N GLY A 442 3.37 -0.01 -15.93
CA GLY A 442 2.90 1.32 -16.34
C GLY A 442 1.42 1.54 -16.07
N ILE A 443 0.84 0.83 -15.09
CA ILE A 443 -0.54 1.04 -14.62
C ILE A 443 -0.50 1.75 -13.27
N PRO A 444 -1.16 2.91 -13.11
CA PRO A 444 -1.27 3.59 -11.82
C PRO A 444 -1.96 2.71 -10.78
N SER A 445 -1.39 2.66 -9.58
CA SER A 445 -1.89 1.87 -8.45
C SER A 445 -2.23 2.79 -7.28
N TYR A 446 -3.31 2.47 -6.58
CA TYR A 446 -3.75 3.17 -5.38
C TYR A 446 -4.11 2.15 -4.30
N GLY A 447 -3.64 2.38 -3.07
CA GLY A 447 -3.97 1.55 -1.91
C GLY A 447 -4.98 2.25 -1.00
N TYR A 448 -6.10 1.59 -0.68
CA TYR A 448 -7.07 2.09 0.27
C TYR A 448 -8.07 1.02 0.73
N SER A 449 -7.91 0.55 1.95
CA SER A 449 -8.75 -0.49 2.56
C SER A 449 -10.11 0.03 3.04
N ALA A 450 -10.23 1.34 3.28
CA ALA A 450 -11.39 1.95 3.94
C ALA A 450 -11.70 1.31 5.31
N ILE A 451 -10.71 0.74 5.98
CA ILE A 451 -10.80 0.32 7.38
C ILE A 451 -10.22 1.38 8.29
N ALA A 452 -10.76 1.48 9.49
CA ALA A 452 -10.31 2.41 10.51
C ALA A 452 -9.72 1.63 11.68
N LEU A 453 -8.44 1.86 11.97
CA LEU A 453 -7.69 1.21 13.03
C LEU A 453 -7.11 2.24 13.99
N GLU A 454 -7.06 1.88 15.28
CA GLU A 454 -6.30 2.64 16.26
C GLU A 454 -4.80 2.49 15.96
N ARG A 455 -4.06 3.59 16.07
CA ARG A 455 -2.62 3.66 15.80
C ARG A 455 -1.79 2.62 16.57
N ASP A 456 -2.27 2.21 17.75
CA ASP A 456 -1.64 1.25 18.63
C ASP A 456 -2.28 -0.15 18.60
N ASP A 457 -3.25 -0.41 17.69
CA ASP A 457 -3.92 -1.71 17.51
C ASP A 457 -3.76 -2.29 16.10
N ASP A 458 -2.69 -1.91 15.41
CA ASP A 458 -2.24 -2.61 14.21
C ASP A 458 -1.62 -3.95 14.62
N ARG A 459 -2.25 -5.05 14.15
CA ARG A 459 -1.88 -6.42 14.48
C ARG A 459 -1.64 -7.29 13.24
N ALA A 460 -1.55 -6.69 12.08
CA ALA A 460 -1.15 -7.40 10.87
C ALA A 460 0.14 -8.19 11.14
N HIS A 461 0.24 -9.43 10.70
CA HIS A 461 1.34 -10.36 10.97
C HIS A 461 1.54 -10.76 12.46
N GLY A 462 0.82 -10.12 13.38
CA GLY A 462 0.91 -10.35 14.82
C GLY A 462 0.03 -11.49 15.33
N GLN A 463 0.07 -11.71 16.64
CA GLN A 463 -0.87 -12.61 17.33
C GLN A 463 -2.19 -11.91 17.62
N ASP A 464 -3.28 -12.69 17.68
CA ASP A 464 -4.63 -12.19 17.96
C ASP A 464 -5.03 -11.01 17.06
N GLU A 465 -4.71 -11.14 15.78
CA GLU A 465 -5.12 -10.19 14.74
C GLU A 465 -6.63 -10.01 14.78
N ARG A 466 -7.07 -8.74 14.71
CA ARG A 466 -8.49 -8.40 14.89
C ARG A 466 -8.89 -7.13 14.15
N LEU A 467 -10.11 -7.08 13.70
CA LEU A 467 -10.70 -5.92 13.03
C LEU A 467 -11.96 -5.42 13.78
N PRO A 468 -12.11 -4.11 14.05
CA PRO A 468 -13.35 -3.58 14.59
C PRO A 468 -14.55 -3.85 13.66
N VAL A 469 -15.63 -4.39 14.22
CA VAL A 469 -16.85 -4.73 13.46
C VAL A 469 -17.42 -3.52 12.71
N ASP A 470 -17.48 -2.36 13.37
CA ASP A 470 -18.00 -1.13 12.76
C ASP A 470 -17.10 -0.64 11.60
N SER A 471 -15.78 -0.85 11.70
CA SER A 471 -14.83 -0.52 10.64
C SER A 471 -15.10 -1.37 9.39
N TYR A 472 -15.29 -2.68 9.56
CA TYR A 472 -15.66 -3.58 8.46
C TYR A 472 -16.96 -3.16 7.75
N TRP A 473 -17.99 -2.75 8.52
CA TRP A 473 -19.25 -2.30 7.89
C TRP A 473 -19.08 -1.01 7.09
N LYS A 474 -18.23 -0.10 7.56
CA LYS A 474 -17.94 1.13 6.82
C LYS A 474 -17.12 0.85 5.57
N SER A 475 -16.16 -0.09 5.61
CA SER A 475 -15.41 -0.54 4.44
C SER A 475 -16.35 -1.14 3.39
N LEU A 476 -17.30 -1.99 3.80
CA LEU A 476 -18.31 -2.54 2.90
C LEU A 476 -19.16 -1.45 2.24
N ASP A 477 -19.62 -0.46 3.02
CA ASP A 477 -20.37 0.68 2.49
C ASP A 477 -19.51 1.55 1.57
N PHE A 478 -18.22 1.71 1.87
CA PHE A 478 -17.26 2.42 1.00
C PHE A 478 -17.14 1.72 -0.37
N PHE A 479 -16.80 0.44 -0.40
CA PHE A 479 -16.60 -0.27 -1.67
C PHE A 479 -17.85 -0.29 -2.53
N TYR A 480 -19.02 -0.49 -1.95
CA TYR A 480 -20.28 -0.42 -2.70
C TYR A 480 -20.47 0.93 -3.41
N ASN A 481 -20.28 2.03 -2.69
CA ASN A 481 -20.43 3.37 -3.25
C ASN A 481 -19.29 3.73 -4.22
N PHE A 482 -18.09 3.27 -3.95
CA PHE A 482 -16.93 3.54 -4.79
C PHE A 482 -17.00 2.80 -6.11
N LEU A 483 -17.32 1.51 -6.11
CA LEU A 483 -17.49 0.73 -7.35
C LEU A 483 -18.58 1.34 -8.25
N LYS A 484 -19.68 1.79 -7.68
CA LYS A 484 -20.73 2.51 -8.45
C LYS A 484 -20.25 3.84 -9.01
N ALA A 485 -19.46 4.58 -8.25
CA ALA A 485 -18.94 5.88 -8.70
C ALA A 485 -17.96 5.72 -9.86
N VAL A 486 -17.01 4.78 -9.79
CA VAL A 486 -16.00 4.57 -10.82
C VAL A 486 -16.47 3.72 -12.00
N GLY A 487 -17.45 2.85 -11.78
CA GLY A 487 -18.09 2.08 -12.83
C GLY A 487 -19.06 2.91 -13.68
N GLY A 488 -19.53 4.05 -13.14
CA GLY A 488 -20.50 4.95 -13.78
C GLY A 488 -21.96 4.44 -13.68
N ASN A 489 -22.90 5.38 -13.61
CA ASN A 489 -24.34 5.10 -13.59
C ASN A 489 -24.91 5.18 -15.01
#